data_50cc37c8a8325276776736fec45179a0
#
_entry.id   50cc37c8a8325276776736fec45179a0
#
_cell.length_a   1.000
_cell.length_b   1.000
_cell.length_c   1.000
_cell.angle_alpha   90.00
_cell.angle_beta   90.00
_cell.angle_gamma   90.00
#
_symmetry.space_group_name_H-M   'P 1'
#
loop_
_entity.id
_entity.type
_entity.pdbx_description
1 polymer ?
#
loop_
_entity_poly.entity_id
_entity_poly.type
_entity_poly.pdbx_seq_one_letter_code
_entity_poly.pdbx_strand_id
1 'polypeptide(L)'
;MIYCPGRSLLHLPTWADRRRCFERVAASLRSNGRFAWNAFAFDHHVASAIDGQHADTPLPHTNYYSVSDNRVDITLDDGGTGSLWWATKNEWLGLLDVAGLRLEALYGGFDGEPLDDDSREYIFVARR
;
A
#
# COMPACT_ATOMS: atom_id res chain seq x y z
N MET A 1 10.73 -15.55 -5.79
CA MET A 1 10.19 -14.20 -5.54
C MET A 1 8.75 -14.32 -5.06
N ILE A 2 8.36 -13.51 -4.09
CA ILE A 2 6.96 -13.31 -3.68
C ILE A 2 6.59 -11.89 -4.08
N TYR A 3 5.40 -11.67 -4.64
CA TYR A 3 4.90 -10.33 -4.91
C TYR A 3 3.43 -10.20 -4.55
N CYS A 4 3.04 -9.00 -4.12
CA CYS A 4 1.70 -8.67 -3.69
C CYS A 4 1.23 -7.40 -4.41
N PRO A 5 0.66 -7.54 -5.63
CA PRO A 5 0.26 -6.40 -6.45
C PRO A 5 -1.10 -5.84 -6.02
N GLY A 6 -1.52 -4.77 -6.69
CA GLY A 6 -2.87 -4.23 -6.60
C GLY A 6 -3.20 -3.61 -5.25
N ARG A 7 -2.19 -3.11 -4.53
CA ARG A 7 -2.37 -2.50 -3.21
C ARG A 7 -2.98 -3.46 -2.17
N SER A 8 -2.84 -4.78 -2.39
CA SER A 8 -3.54 -5.81 -1.61
C SER A 8 -3.18 -5.80 -0.13
N LEU A 9 -1.96 -5.38 0.25
CA LEU A 9 -1.57 -5.23 1.65
C LEU A 9 -2.36 -4.15 2.39
N LEU A 10 -2.98 -3.21 1.68
CA LEU A 10 -3.81 -2.17 2.28
C LEU A 10 -5.15 -2.69 2.80
N HIS A 11 -5.54 -3.93 2.48
CA HIS A 11 -6.70 -4.58 3.09
C HIS A 11 -6.44 -5.06 4.52
N LEU A 12 -5.18 -5.08 4.97
CA LEU A 12 -4.83 -5.43 6.34
C LEU A 12 -5.00 -4.21 7.25
N PRO A 13 -5.94 -4.24 8.20
CA PRO A 13 -6.36 -3.03 8.91
C PRO A 13 -5.37 -2.55 9.97
N THR A 14 -4.56 -3.45 10.54
CA THR A 14 -3.68 -3.09 11.65
C THR A 14 -2.21 -3.32 11.33
N TRP A 15 -1.35 -2.59 12.04
CA TRP A 15 0.09 -2.81 11.97
C TRP A 15 0.46 -4.26 12.36
N ALA A 16 -0.22 -4.82 13.36
CA ALA A 16 -0.01 -6.20 13.79
C ALA A 16 -0.34 -7.22 12.69
N ASP A 17 -1.40 -7.00 11.92
CA ASP A 17 -1.76 -7.86 10.78
C ASP A 17 -0.70 -7.81 9.69
N ARG A 18 -0.24 -6.60 9.36
CA ARG A 18 0.85 -6.40 8.40
C ARG A 18 2.15 -7.02 8.87
N ARG A 19 2.51 -6.82 10.14
CA ARG A 19 3.68 -7.45 10.74
C ARG A 19 3.65 -8.96 10.57
N ARG A 20 2.55 -9.62 10.94
CA ARG A 20 2.40 -11.07 10.76
C ARG A 20 2.56 -11.48 9.30
N CYS A 21 2.01 -10.71 8.37
CA CYS A 21 2.16 -10.97 6.93
C CYS A 21 3.63 -10.89 6.51
N PHE A 22 4.34 -9.83 6.87
CA PHE A 22 5.76 -9.65 6.56
C PHE A 22 6.65 -10.72 7.17
N GLU A 23 6.41 -11.10 8.42
CA GLU A 23 7.14 -12.19 9.09
C GLU A 23 6.93 -13.53 8.36
N ARG A 24 5.71 -13.83 7.90
CA ARG A 24 5.42 -15.03 7.11
C ARG A 24 6.07 -15.00 5.73
N VAL A 25 6.06 -13.85 5.08
CA VAL A 25 6.77 -13.65 3.80
C VAL A 25 8.26 -13.91 3.99
N ALA A 26 8.87 -13.31 5.02
CA ALA A 26 10.29 -13.51 5.32
C ALA A 26 10.62 -14.97 5.58
N ALA A 27 9.78 -15.69 6.34
CA ALA A 27 9.96 -17.12 6.62
C ALA A 27 9.84 -17.98 5.35
N SER A 28 9.01 -17.57 4.40
CA SER A 28 8.76 -18.32 3.15
C SER A 28 9.78 -18.03 2.05
N LEU A 29 10.52 -16.94 2.15
CA LEU A 29 11.54 -16.59 1.18
C LEU A 29 12.80 -17.45 1.38
N ARG A 30 13.36 -17.92 0.27
CA ARG A 30 14.70 -18.51 0.27
C ARG A 30 15.73 -17.42 0.55
N SER A 31 16.94 -17.83 0.93
CA SER A 31 18.09 -16.92 1.01
C SER A 31 18.22 -16.12 -0.28
N ASN A 32 18.40 -14.82 -0.18
CA ASN A 32 18.41 -13.87 -1.31
C ASN A 32 17.08 -13.80 -2.09
N GLY A 33 16.00 -14.36 -1.57
CA GLY A 33 14.67 -14.20 -2.15
C GLY A 33 14.16 -12.77 -2.05
N ARG A 34 13.30 -12.36 -2.99
CA ARG A 34 12.75 -11.01 -3.07
C ARG A 34 11.26 -11.01 -2.76
N PHE A 35 10.83 -9.95 -2.12
CA PHE A 35 9.43 -9.60 -1.89
C PHE A 35 9.16 -8.23 -2.50
N ALA A 36 8.14 -8.14 -3.36
CA ALA A 36 7.73 -6.90 -3.98
C ALA A 36 6.25 -6.63 -3.75
N TRP A 37 5.91 -5.39 -3.48
CA TRP A 37 4.52 -4.94 -3.34
C TRP A 37 4.37 -3.48 -3.71
N ASN A 38 3.14 -3.06 -3.93
CA ASN A 38 2.82 -1.66 -4.12
C ASN A 38 1.76 -1.18 -3.12
N ALA A 39 1.80 0.10 -2.81
CA ALA A 39 0.83 0.80 -2.00
C ALA A 39 0.69 2.23 -2.49
N PHE A 40 -0.49 2.84 -2.38
CA PHE A 40 -0.58 4.25 -2.71
C PHE A 40 0.11 5.10 -1.63
N ALA A 41 0.72 6.19 -2.05
CA ALA A 41 1.26 7.23 -1.18
C ALA A 41 0.10 8.16 -0.79
N PHE A 42 -0.28 8.20 0.49
CA PHE A 42 -1.33 9.10 0.94
C PHE A 42 -0.90 10.57 0.80
N ASP A 43 -1.79 11.36 0.21
CA ASP A 43 -1.62 12.80 0.04
C ASP A 43 -2.93 13.49 0.46
N HIS A 44 -2.84 14.33 1.49
CA HIS A 44 -4.02 14.99 2.04
C HIS A 44 -4.66 16.00 1.08
N HIS A 45 -3.90 16.59 0.16
CA HIS A 45 -4.46 17.47 -0.86
C HIS A 45 -5.33 16.71 -1.85
N VAL A 46 -4.84 15.55 -2.29
CA VAL A 46 -5.61 14.65 -3.17
C VAL A 46 -6.85 14.14 -2.44
N ALA A 47 -6.68 13.64 -1.21
CA ALA A 47 -7.80 13.13 -0.41
C ALA A 47 -8.88 14.19 -0.21
N SER A 48 -8.51 15.43 0.15
CA SER A 48 -9.45 16.54 0.33
C SER A 48 -10.19 16.90 -0.96
N ALA A 49 -9.52 16.79 -2.11
CA ALA A 49 -10.12 17.14 -3.39
C ALA A 49 -11.14 16.10 -3.87
N ILE A 50 -10.94 14.82 -3.55
CA ILE A 50 -11.77 13.71 -4.07
C ILE A 50 -12.68 13.07 -3.02
N ASP A 51 -12.55 13.44 -1.74
CA ASP A 51 -13.39 12.89 -0.67
C ASP A 51 -14.87 13.13 -0.95
N GLY A 52 -15.65 12.05 -0.96
CA GLY A 52 -17.08 12.09 -1.26
C GLY A 52 -17.43 12.40 -2.73
N GLN A 53 -16.45 12.51 -3.62
CA GLN A 53 -16.67 12.78 -5.03
C GLN A 53 -16.82 11.48 -5.82
N HIS A 54 -17.78 11.45 -6.73
CA HIS A 54 -17.97 10.32 -7.64
C HIS A 54 -16.87 10.32 -8.72
N ALA A 55 -16.39 9.11 -9.05
CA ALA A 55 -15.47 8.86 -10.15
C ALA A 55 -15.96 7.66 -10.99
N ASP A 56 -15.76 7.72 -12.31
CA ASP A 56 -16.22 6.68 -13.23
C ASP A 56 -15.18 5.57 -13.47
N THR A 57 -13.92 5.85 -13.18
CA THR A 57 -12.82 4.92 -13.48
C THR A 57 -12.08 4.48 -12.20
N PRO A 58 -11.56 3.26 -12.13
CA PRO A 58 -11.68 2.16 -13.10
C PRO A 58 -13.08 1.55 -13.16
N LEU A 59 -13.87 1.73 -12.13
CA LEU A 59 -15.29 1.39 -12.02
C LEU A 59 -16.00 2.58 -11.36
N PRO A 60 -17.31 2.81 -11.64
CA PRO A 60 -18.07 3.87 -10.97
C PRO A 60 -18.06 3.68 -9.45
N HIS A 61 -17.53 4.64 -8.74
CA HIS A 61 -17.33 4.57 -7.29
C HIS A 61 -17.25 5.94 -6.61
N THR A 62 -17.35 5.94 -5.30
CA THR A 62 -17.09 7.09 -4.44
C THR A 62 -16.16 6.67 -3.32
N ASN A 63 -15.15 7.50 -3.02
CA ASN A 63 -14.21 7.29 -1.93
C ASN A 63 -14.54 8.23 -0.77
N TYR A 64 -14.51 7.69 0.44
CA TYR A 64 -14.64 8.46 1.68
C TYR A 64 -13.40 8.23 2.55
N TYR A 65 -12.75 9.31 2.97
CA TYR A 65 -11.52 9.25 3.76
C TYR A 65 -11.77 9.44 5.25
N SER A 66 -11.25 8.53 6.07
CA SER A 66 -11.15 8.65 7.52
C SER A 66 -9.69 8.85 7.89
N VAL A 67 -9.27 10.11 8.06
CA VAL A 67 -7.86 10.43 8.33
C VAL A 67 -7.42 9.92 9.70
N SER A 68 -8.30 9.99 10.70
CA SER A 68 -8.01 9.47 12.04
C SER A 68 -7.75 7.96 12.08
N ASP A 69 -8.35 7.22 11.14
CA ASP A 69 -8.21 5.76 11.04
C ASP A 69 -7.21 5.33 9.97
N ASN A 70 -6.60 6.29 9.25
CA ASN A 70 -5.77 6.02 8.08
C ASN A 70 -6.46 5.10 7.05
N ARG A 71 -7.74 5.37 6.79
CA ARG A 71 -8.59 4.49 5.99
C ARG A 71 -9.30 5.26 4.88
N VAL A 72 -9.43 4.63 3.73
CA VAL A 72 -10.35 5.03 2.67
C VAL A 72 -11.40 3.94 2.49
N ASP A 73 -12.66 4.34 2.54
CA ASP A 73 -13.81 3.48 2.27
C ASP A 73 -14.25 3.71 0.83
N ILE A 74 -14.34 2.64 0.06
CA ILE A 74 -14.72 2.66 -1.35
C ILE A 74 -16.11 2.07 -1.47
N THR A 75 -17.03 2.84 -2.06
CA THR A 75 -18.38 2.37 -2.36
C THR A 75 -18.56 2.36 -3.87
N LEU A 76 -18.83 1.20 -4.44
CA LEU A 76 -19.15 1.06 -5.84
C LEU A 76 -20.62 1.42 -6.09
N ASP A 77 -20.93 1.92 -7.28
CA ASP A 77 -22.32 2.25 -7.68
C ASP A 77 -23.25 1.05 -7.67
N ASP A 78 -22.71 -0.17 -7.84
CA ASP A 78 -23.47 -1.43 -7.76
C ASP A 78 -23.76 -1.88 -6.31
N GLY A 79 -23.28 -1.14 -5.29
CA GLY A 79 -23.45 -1.43 -3.88
C GLY A 79 -22.29 -2.20 -3.24
N GLY A 80 -21.26 -2.58 -3.98
CA GLY A 80 -20.05 -3.19 -3.44
C GLY A 80 -19.29 -2.19 -2.56
N THR A 81 -18.70 -2.66 -1.45
CA THR A 81 -17.92 -1.85 -0.52
C THR A 81 -16.58 -2.49 -0.21
N GLY A 82 -15.59 -1.67 0.08
CA GLY A 82 -14.28 -2.12 0.53
C GLY A 82 -13.57 -1.01 1.30
N SER A 83 -12.55 -1.39 2.05
CA SER A 83 -11.74 -0.44 2.80
C SER A 83 -10.26 -0.73 2.59
N LEU A 84 -9.47 0.34 2.49
CA LEU A 84 -8.02 0.28 2.41
C LEU A 84 -7.44 1.14 3.54
N TRP A 85 -6.47 0.60 4.26
CA TRP A 85 -5.75 1.32 5.31
C TRP A 85 -4.36 1.67 4.80
N TRP A 86 -4.09 2.97 4.62
CA TRP A 86 -2.77 3.40 4.15
C TRP A 86 -1.74 3.38 5.26
N ALA A 87 -0.49 3.42 4.85
CA ALA A 87 0.67 3.55 5.73
C ALA A 87 1.67 4.51 5.12
N THR A 88 2.45 5.17 5.96
CA THR A 88 3.56 6.00 5.53
C THR A 88 4.74 5.16 5.04
N LYS A 89 5.64 5.78 4.29
CA LYS A 89 6.89 5.14 3.89
C LYS A 89 7.64 4.55 5.10
N ASN A 90 7.72 5.30 6.21
CA ASN A 90 8.44 4.86 7.39
C ASN A 90 7.76 3.67 8.10
N GLU A 91 6.44 3.57 8.06
CA GLU A 91 5.75 2.37 8.57
C GLU A 91 6.10 1.13 7.75
N TRP A 92 6.15 1.24 6.41
CA TRP A 92 6.58 0.14 5.54
C TRP A 92 8.03 -0.27 5.81
N LEU A 93 8.93 0.70 5.99
CA LEU A 93 10.34 0.42 6.32
C LEU A 93 10.47 -0.24 7.70
N GLY A 94 9.67 0.20 8.68
CA GLY A 94 9.61 -0.44 10.00
C GLY A 94 9.14 -1.89 9.95
N LEU A 95 8.17 -2.21 9.09
CA LEU A 95 7.72 -3.60 8.87
C LEU A 95 8.83 -4.48 8.28
N LEU A 96 9.62 -3.94 7.35
CA LEU A 96 10.80 -4.66 6.83
C LEU A 96 11.80 -4.95 7.93
N ASP A 97 12.11 -3.96 8.75
CA ASP A 97 13.09 -4.07 9.83
C ASP A 97 12.69 -5.17 10.83
N VAL A 98 11.46 -5.14 11.34
CA VAL A 98 10.98 -6.15 12.31
C VAL A 98 10.86 -7.54 11.71
N ALA A 99 10.66 -7.67 10.40
CA ALA A 99 10.60 -8.95 9.72
C ALA A 99 11.99 -9.49 9.30
N GLY A 100 13.05 -8.72 9.50
CA GLY A 100 14.40 -9.09 9.08
C GLY A 100 14.61 -9.05 7.56
N LEU A 101 13.82 -8.23 6.86
CA LEU A 101 13.96 -7.96 5.43
C LEU A 101 14.71 -6.65 5.20
N ARG A 102 15.43 -6.55 4.11
CA ARG A 102 16.16 -5.33 3.73
C ARG A 102 15.57 -4.71 2.48
N LEU A 103 15.40 -3.40 2.48
CA LEU A 103 15.02 -2.67 1.28
C LEU A 103 16.11 -2.83 0.21
N GLU A 104 15.71 -3.28 -0.98
CA GLU A 104 16.57 -3.35 -2.16
C GLU A 104 16.31 -2.18 -3.11
N ALA A 105 15.04 -1.83 -3.31
CA ALA A 105 14.65 -0.69 -4.15
C ALA A 105 13.29 -0.13 -3.72
N LEU A 106 13.10 1.16 -3.98
CA LEU A 106 11.83 1.87 -3.80
C LEU A 106 11.65 2.85 -4.96
N TYR A 107 10.56 2.66 -5.69
CA TYR A 107 10.22 3.48 -6.84
C TYR A 107 8.91 4.23 -6.59
N GLY A 108 8.73 5.36 -7.30
CA GLY A 108 7.52 6.16 -7.29
C GLY A 108 6.48 5.75 -8.33
N GLY A 109 6.80 4.79 -9.18
CA GLY A 109 5.93 4.29 -10.24
C GLY A 109 6.41 2.96 -10.81
N PHE A 110 5.56 2.34 -11.64
CA PHE A 110 5.78 1.00 -12.18
C PHE A 110 6.85 0.93 -13.29
N ASP A 111 7.19 2.07 -13.88
CA ASP A 111 8.24 2.16 -14.90
C ASP A 111 9.63 2.44 -14.30
N GLY A 112 9.76 2.31 -12.98
CA GLY A 112 11.03 2.51 -12.28
C GLY A 112 11.35 3.97 -11.99
N GLU A 113 10.35 4.85 -12.01
CA GLU A 113 10.51 6.26 -11.71
C GLU A 113 11.00 6.45 -10.26
N PRO A 114 11.91 7.39 -10.03
CA PRO A 114 12.34 7.74 -8.68
C PRO A 114 11.14 8.14 -7.80
N LEU A 115 11.19 7.77 -6.52
CA LEU A 115 10.23 8.30 -5.55
C LEU A 115 10.54 9.77 -5.28
N ASP A 116 9.54 10.64 -5.46
CA ASP A 116 9.61 12.07 -5.16
C ASP A 116 8.32 12.55 -4.49
N ASP A 117 8.22 13.86 -4.27
CA ASP A 117 7.06 14.46 -3.57
C ASP A 117 5.77 14.41 -4.40
N ASP A 118 5.85 14.23 -5.70
CA ASP A 118 4.70 14.12 -6.60
C ASP A 118 4.26 12.65 -6.82
N SER A 119 5.02 11.69 -6.30
CA SER A 119 4.70 10.27 -6.44
C SER A 119 3.39 9.91 -5.74
N ARG A 120 2.55 9.14 -6.41
CA ARG A 120 1.26 8.66 -5.89
C ARG A 120 1.28 7.19 -5.49
N GLU A 121 2.38 6.52 -5.77
CA GLU A 121 2.55 5.09 -5.54
C GLU A 121 3.92 4.84 -4.90
N TYR A 122 3.97 3.85 -4.03
CA TYR A 122 5.20 3.21 -3.57
C TYR A 122 5.32 1.86 -4.25
N ILE A 123 6.44 1.58 -4.90
CA ILE A 123 6.78 0.26 -5.39
C ILE A 123 8.01 -0.21 -4.63
N PHE A 124 7.79 -1.11 -3.69
CA PHE A 124 8.85 -1.65 -2.84
C PHE A 124 9.39 -2.96 -3.38
N VAL A 125 10.69 -3.10 -3.33
CA VAL A 125 11.38 -4.38 -3.52
C VAL A 125 12.27 -4.60 -2.30
N ALA A 126 12.03 -5.69 -1.58
CA ALA A 126 12.80 -6.07 -0.41
C ALA A 126 13.46 -7.43 -0.64
N ARG A 127 14.49 -7.71 0.14
CA ARG A 127 15.31 -8.92 0.06
C ARG A 127 15.48 -9.54 1.44
N ARG A 128 15.46 -10.87 1.48
CA ARG A 128 15.82 -11.65 2.66
C ARG A 128 17.33 -11.73 2.84
#